data_261682eb99cc70a200d204d6ea9dfaf7
#
_entry.id   261682eb99cc70a200d204d6ea9dfaf7
#
_cell.length_a   1.000
_cell.length_b   1.000
_cell.length_c   1.000
_cell.angle_alpha   90.00
_cell.angle_beta   90.00
_cell.angle_gamma   90.00
#
_symmetry.space_group_name_H-M   'P 1'
#
loop_
_entity.id
_entity.type
_entity.pdbx_description
1 polymer ?
#
loop_
_entity_poly.entity_id
_entity_poly.type
_entity_poly.pdbx_seq_one_letter_code
_entity_poly.pdbx_strand_id
1 'polypeptide(L)'
;MAAPCPEDPSLERHFKGHRDAVTSVDFSPNMKQLASGSVDSCLMVWHMKPQSRAYRFAGHKDAVTCVNFSPSGHLLASGSRDKTVRIWVPNVKGESTVFRAHTATVRSVHFCSDGQSLVTASDDKTVKVWSTHRQKFLFSLSQHINWVRCARFSPDGRLIVSASDDKTVKLWDKTSRECVHSYCEHGSFVSCVDFHPSGTCVAAGGTDSTVKVWDVRTHRLLQHYQLHSAAVTALSFHPSGNHLVTASSDSTLKILDLLEGRLLYTLHGHQGPATSVAFSRTGEYFASGGSDEQVMVWKSNFDTVDSGELTKVQRPPAMLAGSSGNRPETAFPVPPSRGRSQELGQSQPQEPTSMPQTLTSTLEHIVGQLDVLTQTVSILEQRLTLTEDKLKQCLENQQLIMQRTTP
;
A
#
# COMPACT_ATOMS: atom_id res chain seq x y z
N MET A 1 19.54 -5.44 -28.16
CA MET A 1 18.28 -4.70 -28.25
C MET A 1 18.05 -4.08 -26.89
N ALA A 2 17.93 -2.75 -26.80
CA ALA A 2 17.65 -2.09 -25.52
C ALA A 2 16.25 -2.54 -25.04
N ALA A 3 16.13 -2.85 -23.74
CA ALA A 3 14.85 -3.12 -23.12
C ALA A 3 13.92 -1.90 -23.35
N PRO A 4 12.63 -2.10 -23.64
CA PRO A 4 11.73 -0.97 -23.78
C PRO A 4 11.76 -0.17 -22.48
N CYS A 5 11.99 1.13 -22.60
CA CYS A 5 11.93 2.06 -21.49
C CYS A 5 10.52 1.96 -20.87
N PRO A 6 10.36 1.85 -19.54
CA PRO A 6 9.03 1.87 -18.94
C PRO A 6 8.33 3.16 -19.38
N GLU A 7 7.09 3.06 -19.83
CA GLU A 7 6.32 4.24 -20.19
C GLU A 7 6.11 5.11 -18.95
N ASP A 8 6.30 6.42 -19.09
CA ASP A 8 6.11 7.37 -18.00
C ASP A 8 4.66 7.33 -17.48
N PRO A 9 4.43 7.58 -16.19
CA PRO A 9 3.09 7.73 -15.66
C PRO A 9 2.31 8.81 -16.40
N SER A 10 1.10 8.48 -16.83
CA SER A 10 0.29 9.36 -17.67
C SER A 10 -1.02 9.75 -17.01
N LEU A 11 -1.47 11.00 -17.24
CA LEU A 11 -2.78 11.45 -16.79
C LEU A 11 -3.87 10.79 -17.65
N GLU A 12 -4.65 9.90 -17.02
CA GLU A 12 -5.72 9.17 -17.70
C GLU A 12 -7.06 9.91 -17.63
N ARG A 13 -7.37 10.49 -16.46
CA ARG A 13 -8.65 11.16 -16.20
C ARG A 13 -8.50 12.37 -15.31
N HIS A 14 -9.43 13.25 -15.50
CA HIS A 14 -9.55 14.50 -14.78
C HIS A 14 -11.03 14.72 -14.42
N PHE A 15 -11.34 14.78 -13.12
CA PHE A 15 -12.69 14.98 -12.63
C PHE A 15 -12.85 16.37 -12.01
N LYS A 16 -13.88 17.09 -12.44
CA LYS A 16 -14.31 18.39 -11.90
C LYS A 16 -15.73 18.28 -11.41
N GLY A 17 -16.02 18.84 -10.23
CA GLY A 17 -17.38 18.82 -9.67
C GLY A 17 -17.46 19.19 -8.20
N HIS A 18 -16.35 19.16 -7.45
CA HIS A 18 -16.25 19.79 -6.15
C HIS A 18 -16.30 21.33 -6.31
N ARG A 19 -16.70 22.01 -5.27
CA ARG A 19 -16.83 23.48 -5.21
C ARG A 19 -15.77 24.12 -4.31
N ASP A 20 -14.91 23.29 -3.74
CA ASP A 20 -13.84 23.68 -2.84
C ASP A 20 -12.77 22.58 -2.83
N ALA A 21 -11.66 22.82 -2.15
CA ALA A 21 -10.50 21.95 -2.09
C ALA A 21 -10.87 20.48 -1.79
N VAL A 22 -10.32 19.57 -2.57
CA VAL A 22 -10.40 18.15 -2.31
C VAL A 22 -9.46 17.80 -1.14
N THR A 23 -9.93 17.08 -0.17
CA THR A 23 -9.18 16.75 1.05
C THR A 23 -8.67 15.32 1.08
N SER A 24 -9.40 14.40 0.43
CA SER A 24 -9.07 12.97 0.45
C SER A 24 -9.64 12.28 -0.77
N VAL A 25 -8.92 11.27 -1.27
CA VAL A 25 -9.36 10.38 -2.35
C VAL A 25 -9.13 8.93 -1.96
N ASP A 26 -9.98 8.01 -2.45
CA ASP A 26 -9.80 6.59 -2.27
C ASP A 26 -10.49 5.78 -3.37
N PHE A 27 -9.86 4.69 -3.81
CA PHE A 27 -10.41 3.78 -4.82
C PHE A 27 -11.30 2.70 -4.20
N SER A 28 -12.39 2.41 -4.88
CA SER A 28 -13.15 1.20 -4.61
C SER A 28 -12.30 -0.04 -4.94
N PRO A 29 -12.34 -1.11 -4.12
CA PRO A 29 -11.55 -2.33 -4.34
C PRO A 29 -11.78 -3.01 -5.69
N ASN A 30 -12.95 -2.80 -6.30
CA ASN A 30 -13.30 -3.36 -7.61
C ASN A 30 -12.91 -2.45 -8.79
N MET A 31 -12.22 -1.34 -8.54
CA MET A 31 -11.78 -0.35 -9.53
C MET A 31 -12.91 0.32 -10.34
N LYS A 32 -14.16 0.14 -9.95
CA LYS A 32 -15.30 0.73 -10.69
C LYS A 32 -15.60 2.16 -10.27
N GLN A 33 -15.21 2.52 -9.04
CA GLN A 33 -15.51 3.80 -8.42
C GLN A 33 -14.28 4.40 -7.74
N LEU A 34 -14.27 5.72 -7.67
CA LEU A 34 -13.34 6.53 -6.89
C LEU A 34 -14.17 7.45 -6.00
N ALA A 35 -13.86 7.55 -4.73
CA ALA A 35 -14.48 8.50 -3.81
C ALA A 35 -13.54 9.67 -3.56
N SER A 36 -14.13 10.86 -3.41
CA SER A 36 -13.42 12.06 -2.95
C SER A 36 -14.25 12.82 -1.91
N GLY A 37 -13.54 13.34 -0.91
CA GLY A 37 -14.11 14.26 0.08
C GLY A 37 -13.57 15.66 -0.13
N SER A 38 -14.36 16.68 0.24
CA SER A 38 -13.98 18.07 0.03
C SER A 38 -14.41 18.99 1.19
N VAL A 39 -13.77 20.14 1.24
CA VAL A 39 -14.12 21.24 2.14
C VAL A 39 -15.55 21.74 1.88
N ASP A 40 -16.12 21.49 0.68
CA ASP A 40 -17.51 21.80 0.33
C ASP A 40 -18.56 20.97 1.11
N SER A 41 -18.12 20.21 2.15
CA SER A 41 -18.93 19.33 3.00
C SER A 41 -19.59 18.14 2.28
N CYS A 42 -19.24 17.88 1.04
CA CYS A 42 -19.78 16.77 0.25
C CYS A 42 -18.73 15.72 -0.08
N LEU A 43 -19.24 14.51 -0.34
CA LEU A 43 -18.47 13.46 -1.00
C LEU A 43 -18.94 13.34 -2.44
N MET A 44 -18.00 13.04 -3.33
CA MET A 44 -18.29 12.64 -4.71
C MET A 44 -17.86 11.21 -4.91
N VAL A 45 -18.69 10.43 -5.58
CA VAL A 45 -18.34 9.06 -6.03
C VAL A 45 -18.34 9.09 -7.56
N TRP A 46 -17.16 8.95 -8.10
CA TRP A 46 -16.88 8.98 -9.54
C TRP A 46 -16.87 7.59 -10.11
N HIS A 47 -17.38 7.41 -11.31
CA HIS A 47 -17.30 6.13 -12.02
C HIS A 47 -16.09 6.13 -12.95
N MET A 48 -15.34 5.01 -12.92
CA MET A 48 -14.20 4.81 -13.81
C MET A 48 -14.61 4.49 -15.26
N LYS A 49 -15.90 4.23 -15.52
CA LYS A 49 -16.42 4.14 -16.90
C LYS A 49 -16.56 5.54 -17.52
N PRO A 50 -16.17 5.71 -18.80
CA PRO A 50 -16.43 6.94 -19.54
C PRO A 50 -17.92 7.32 -19.52
N GLN A 51 -18.21 8.62 -19.53
CA GLN A 51 -19.57 9.19 -19.64
C GLN A 51 -20.56 8.77 -18.52
N SER A 52 -20.08 8.18 -17.42
CA SER A 52 -20.92 7.86 -16.27
C SER A 52 -21.08 9.08 -15.35
N ARG A 53 -22.29 9.26 -14.80
CA ARG A 53 -22.55 10.35 -13.86
C ARG A 53 -21.88 10.06 -12.51
N ALA A 54 -21.30 11.09 -11.91
CA ALA A 54 -20.85 11.05 -10.52
C ALA A 54 -22.03 11.17 -9.56
N TYR A 55 -21.92 10.54 -8.40
CA TYR A 55 -22.88 10.73 -7.31
C TYR A 55 -22.33 11.73 -6.31
N ARG A 56 -23.17 12.68 -5.89
CA ARG A 56 -22.85 13.64 -4.85
C ARG A 56 -23.61 13.28 -3.58
N PHE A 57 -22.89 13.03 -2.50
CA PHE A 57 -23.46 12.70 -1.19
C PHE A 57 -23.30 13.90 -0.26
N ALA A 58 -24.43 14.48 0.13
CA ALA A 58 -24.51 15.56 1.09
C ALA A 58 -25.06 15.02 2.42
N GLY A 59 -24.50 15.47 3.53
CA GLY A 59 -24.95 15.04 4.86
C GLY A 59 -24.07 15.54 5.99
N HIS A 60 -22.77 15.72 5.77
CA HIS A 60 -21.91 16.40 6.72
C HIS A 60 -22.29 17.88 6.83
N LYS A 61 -22.11 18.44 8.02
CA LYS A 61 -22.42 19.85 8.32
C LYS A 61 -21.23 20.78 8.14
N ASP A 62 -20.04 20.21 7.95
CA ASP A 62 -18.78 20.93 7.80
C ASP A 62 -17.85 20.11 6.87
N ALA A 63 -16.69 20.66 6.56
CA ALA A 63 -15.71 20.06 5.65
C ALA A 63 -15.50 18.57 5.90
N VAL A 64 -15.54 17.77 4.84
CA VAL A 64 -15.11 16.38 4.85
C VAL A 64 -13.59 16.36 4.83
N THR A 65 -12.97 15.66 5.76
CA THR A 65 -11.50 15.62 5.93
C THR A 65 -10.88 14.37 5.36
N CYS A 66 -11.61 13.26 5.35
CA CYS A 66 -11.11 11.97 4.93
C CYS A 66 -12.23 11.08 4.40
N VAL A 67 -11.89 10.20 3.48
CA VAL A 67 -12.76 9.14 2.94
C VAL A 67 -11.98 7.85 2.83
N ASN A 68 -12.66 6.70 3.02
CA ASN A 68 -12.05 5.40 2.81
C ASN A 68 -13.11 4.34 2.49
N PHE A 69 -12.87 3.52 1.47
CA PHE A 69 -13.72 2.38 1.11
C PHE A 69 -13.47 1.19 2.03
N SER A 70 -14.52 0.46 2.33
CA SER A 70 -14.38 -0.85 2.98
C SER A 70 -13.65 -1.84 2.06
N PRO A 71 -12.97 -2.85 2.61
CA PRO A 71 -12.30 -3.88 1.80
C PRO A 71 -13.22 -4.64 0.85
N SER A 72 -14.51 -4.73 1.17
CA SER A 72 -15.55 -5.31 0.30
C SER A 72 -16.07 -4.35 -0.77
N GLY A 73 -15.82 -3.04 -0.64
CA GLY A 73 -16.37 -2.01 -1.53
C GLY A 73 -17.84 -1.67 -1.32
N HIS A 74 -18.52 -2.34 -0.37
CA HIS A 74 -19.95 -2.10 -0.11
C HIS A 74 -20.22 -0.88 0.77
N LEU A 75 -19.22 -0.43 1.52
CA LEU A 75 -19.33 0.71 2.41
C LEU A 75 -18.24 1.73 2.11
N LEU A 76 -18.55 2.99 2.35
CA LEU A 76 -17.63 4.11 2.29
C LEU A 76 -17.73 4.88 3.61
N ALA A 77 -16.62 5.06 4.31
CA ALA A 77 -16.56 5.87 5.51
C ALA A 77 -16.06 7.28 5.20
N SER A 78 -16.57 8.27 5.89
CA SER A 78 -16.07 9.64 5.85
C SER A 78 -15.99 10.26 7.23
N GLY A 79 -14.96 11.04 7.48
CA GLY A 79 -14.78 11.88 8.66
C GLY A 79 -14.89 13.34 8.31
N SER A 80 -15.31 14.17 9.27
CA SER A 80 -15.54 15.59 9.04
C SER A 80 -15.12 16.46 10.24
N ARG A 81 -14.97 17.76 9.96
CA ARG A 81 -14.84 18.80 10.99
C ARG A 81 -16.04 18.88 11.92
N ASP A 82 -17.22 18.39 11.48
CA ASP A 82 -18.42 18.31 12.31
C ASP A 82 -18.33 17.29 13.46
N LYS A 83 -17.15 16.64 13.65
CA LYS A 83 -16.83 15.67 14.71
C LYS A 83 -17.52 14.33 14.54
N THR A 84 -18.14 14.10 13.38
CA THR A 84 -18.86 12.87 13.08
C THR A 84 -18.13 12.02 12.05
N VAL A 85 -18.42 10.73 12.09
CA VAL A 85 -18.14 9.79 11.04
C VAL A 85 -19.46 9.35 10.43
N ARG A 86 -19.48 9.26 9.11
CA ARG A 86 -20.61 8.70 8.35
C ARG A 86 -20.17 7.46 7.60
N ILE A 87 -21.02 6.45 7.62
CA ILE A 87 -20.88 5.24 6.81
C ILE A 87 -21.96 5.29 5.74
N TRP A 88 -21.53 5.29 4.49
CA TRP A 88 -22.37 5.41 3.30
C TRP A 88 -22.44 4.11 2.55
N VAL A 89 -23.57 3.85 1.90
CA VAL A 89 -23.66 2.86 0.84
C VAL A 89 -23.41 3.58 -0.50
N PRO A 90 -22.33 3.24 -1.25
CA PRO A 90 -21.92 3.98 -2.46
C PRO A 90 -22.81 3.61 -3.67
N ASN A 91 -24.10 3.84 -3.56
CA ASN A 91 -25.10 3.64 -4.60
C ASN A 91 -25.82 4.95 -4.92
N VAL A 92 -26.75 4.94 -5.86
CA VAL A 92 -27.52 6.12 -6.30
C VAL A 92 -28.26 6.79 -5.15
N LYS A 93 -28.73 6.02 -4.16
CA LYS A 93 -29.48 6.57 -3.02
C LYS A 93 -28.60 7.28 -2.00
N GLY A 94 -27.34 6.84 -1.86
CA GLY A 94 -26.40 7.43 -0.92
C GLY A 94 -26.85 7.34 0.54
N GLU A 95 -27.50 6.25 0.92
CA GLU A 95 -27.94 6.02 2.29
C GLU A 95 -26.75 6.06 3.25
N SER A 96 -26.88 6.72 4.38
CA SER A 96 -25.82 6.83 5.36
C SER A 96 -26.30 6.72 6.78
N THR A 97 -25.48 6.15 7.62
CA THR A 97 -25.61 6.22 9.09
C THR A 97 -24.52 7.15 9.62
N VAL A 98 -24.83 7.84 10.72
CA VAL A 98 -23.93 8.83 11.32
C VAL A 98 -23.76 8.56 12.80
N PHE A 99 -22.52 8.70 13.29
CA PHE A 99 -22.24 8.68 14.72
C PHE A 99 -21.21 9.75 15.09
N ARG A 100 -21.33 10.29 16.31
CA ARG A 100 -20.36 11.22 16.86
C ARG A 100 -19.13 10.45 17.35
N ALA A 101 -18.03 10.55 16.59
CA ALA A 101 -16.83 9.81 16.89
C ALA A 101 -15.96 10.51 17.93
N HIS A 102 -15.81 11.82 17.81
CA HIS A 102 -14.82 12.58 18.57
C HIS A 102 -15.41 13.88 19.15
N THR A 103 -14.65 14.51 20.04
CA THR A 103 -14.98 15.82 20.61
C THR A 103 -14.45 16.98 19.78
N ALA A 104 -13.52 16.71 18.84
CA ALA A 104 -12.96 17.65 17.88
C ALA A 104 -13.03 17.08 16.45
N THR A 105 -12.43 17.78 15.48
CA THR A 105 -12.36 17.39 14.07
C THR A 105 -11.87 15.94 13.91
N VAL A 106 -12.59 15.14 13.13
CA VAL A 106 -12.09 13.84 12.67
C VAL A 106 -11.14 14.08 11.50
N ARG A 107 -9.90 13.66 11.58
CA ARG A 107 -8.86 13.88 10.56
C ARG A 107 -8.68 12.71 9.61
N SER A 108 -8.79 11.49 10.12
CA SER A 108 -8.57 10.29 9.36
C SER A 108 -9.58 9.22 9.74
N VAL A 109 -9.96 8.42 8.76
CA VAL A 109 -10.78 7.22 8.92
C VAL A 109 -10.19 6.11 8.05
N HIS A 110 -10.08 4.89 8.61
CA HIS A 110 -9.54 3.76 7.87
C HIS A 110 -10.20 2.46 8.32
N PHE A 111 -10.66 1.66 7.36
CA PHE A 111 -11.17 0.31 7.64
C PHE A 111 -10.02 -0.66 7.89
N CYS A 112 -10.23 -1.57 8.81
CA CYS A 112 -9.38 -2.74 8.94
C CYS A 112 -9.56 -3.66 7.72
N SER A 113 -8.53 -4.43 7.38
CA SER A 113 -8.55 -5.40 6.27
C SER A 113 -9.67 -6.46 6.40
N ASP A 114 -10.11 -6.76 7.62
CA ASP A 114 -11.23 -7.65 7.92
C ASP A 114 -12.62 -7.00 7.65
N GLY A 115 -12.67 -5.67 7.45
CA GLY A 115 -13.90 -4.89 7.31
C GLY A 115 -14.75 -4.78 8.58
N GLN A 116 -14.33 -5.39 9.69
CA GLN A 116 -15.10 -5.42 10.94
C GLN A 116 -14.84 -4.22 11.85
N SER A 117 -13.66 -3.63 11.70
CA SER A 117 -13.20 -2.53 12.55
C SER A 117 -12.88 -1.30 11.72
N LEU A 118 -13.08 -0.14 12.32
CA LEU A 118 -12.76 1.18 11.77
C LEU A 118 -11.88 1.92 12.77
N VAL A 119 -10.77 2.52 12.34
CA VAL A 119 -9.95 3.43 13.14
C VAL A 119 -10.18 4.86 12.72
N THR A 120 -10.22 5.76 13.70
CA THR A 120 -10.40 7.20 13.48
C THR A 120 -9.36 7.98 14.27
N ALA A 121 -8.81 9.04 13.68
CA ALA A 121 -7.88 9.97 14.31
C ALA A 121 -8.49 11.36 14.38
N SER A 122 -8.16 12.13 15.41
CA SER A 122 -8.80 13.43 15.66
C SER A 122 -7.87 14.46 16.29
N ASP A 123 -8.29 15.73 16.15
CA ASP A 123 -7.73 16.88 16.85
C ASP A 123 -7.98 16.82 18.37
N ASP A 124 -8.82 15.88 18.87
CA ASP A 124 -8.96 15.63 20.30
C ASP A 124 -7.81 14.81 20.90
N LYS A 125 -6.72 14.61 20.13
CA LYS A 125 -5.48 13.92 20.51
C LYS A 125 -5.66 12.40 20.69
N THR A 126 -6.76 11.85 20.24
CA THR A 126 -7.05 10.42 20.40
C THR A 126 -7.17 9.71 19.07
N VAL A 127 -6.80 8.43 19.09
CA VAL A 127 -7.15 7.45 18.07
C VAL A 127 -8.21 6.54 18.66
N LYS A 128 -9.33 6.34 17.98
CA LYS A 128 -10.41 5.48 18.44
C LYS A 128 -10.71 4.38 17.46
N VAL A 129 -11.07 3.22 18.00
CA VAL A 129 -11.46 2.04 17.21
C VAL A 129 -12.92 1.73 17.44
N TRP A 130 -13.61 1.42 16.36
CA TRP A 130 -15.06 1.23 16.28
C TRP A 130 -15.39 -0.10 15.61
N SER A 131 -16.50 -0.72 15.99
CA SER A 131 -17.09 -1.82 15.23
C SER A 131 -17.87 -1.26 14.05
N THR A 132 -17.55 -1.69 12.83
CA THR A 132 -18.18 -1.21 11.59
C THR A 132 -19.68 -1.48 11.57
N HIS A 133 -20.11 -2.71 11.85
CA HIS A 133 -21.51 -3.11 11.74
C HIS A 133 -22.42 -2.45 12.79
N ARG A 134 -21.92 -2.36 14.02
CA ARG A 134 -22.71 -1.81 15.15
C ARG A 134 -22.47 -0.33 15.39
N GLN A 135 -21.45 0.25 14.71
CA GLN A 135 -20.97 1.64 14.92
C GLN A 135 -20.71 1.91 16.41
N LYS A 136 -20.30 0.84 17.14
CA LYS A 136 -20.08 0.90 18.58
C LYS A 136 -18.60 1.16 18.84
N PHE A 137 -18.35 2.05 19.80
CA PHE A 137 -17.01 2.30 20.35
C PHE A 137 -16.43 1.02 20.96
N LEU A 138 -15.17 0.72 20.63
CA LEU A 138 -14.43 -0.42 21.18
C LEU A 138 -13.38 0.05 22.21
N PHE A 139 -12.45 0.90 21.79
CA PHE A 139 -11.43 1.47 22.68
C PHE A 139 -10.80 2.73 22.11
N SER A 140 -10.04 3.45 22.94
CA SER A 140 -9.32 4.66 22.60
C SER A 140 -7.84 4.54 22.98
N LEU A 141 -6.96 5.11 22.13
CA LEU A 141 -5.53 5.24 22.32
C LEU A 141 -5.23 6.74 22.50
N SER A 142 -4.70 7.15 23.65
CA SER A 142 -4.67 8.55 24.09
C SER A 142 -3.29 9.05 24.58
N GLN A 143 -2.19 8.48 24.05
CA GLN A 143 -0.84 8.90 24.45
C GLN A 143 -0.23 10.01 23.57
N HIS A 144 -0.92 10.45 22.50
CA HIS A 144 -0.49 11.63 21.76
C HIS A 144 -0.79 12.91 22.57
N ILE A 145 0.16 13.84 22.55
CA ILE A 145 0.03 15.11 23.29
C ILE A 145 -0.54 16.24 22.43
N ASN A 146 -0.65 16.04 21.12
CA ASN A 146 -1.21 16.99 20.16
C ASN A 146 -2.15 16.30 19.17
N TRP A 147 -2.69 17.04 18.20
CA TRP A 147 -3.64 16.57 17.18
C TRP A 147 -3.13 15.35 16.42
N VAL A 148 -3.96 14.34 16.28
CA VAL A 148 -3.63 13.17 15.48
C VAL A 148 -4.17 13.36 14.06
N ARG A 149 -3.26 13.41 13.09
CA ARG A 149 -3.59 13.72 11.70
C ARG A 149 -4.03 12.49 10.92
N CYS A 150 -3.38 11.37 11.14
CA CYS A 150 -3.61 10.14 10.40
C CYS A 150 -3.51 8.92 11.31
N ALA A 151 -4.34 7.91 11.06
CA ALA A 151 -4.20 6.59 11.67
C ALA A 151 -4.59 5.50 10.67
N ARG A 152 -3.80 4.43 10.60
CA ARG A 152 -3.96 3.31 9.67
C ARG A 152 -3.84 1.98 10.39
N PHE A 153 -4.59 0.98 9.96
CA PHE A 153 -4.36 -0.42 10.34
C PHE A 153 -3.23 -1.01 9.51
N SER A 154 -2.49 -1.92 10.12
CA SER A 154 -1.59 -2.82 9.37
C SER A 154 -2.39 -3.75 8.44
N PRO A 155 -1.77 -4.28 7.37
CA PRO A 155 -2.45 -5.19 6.44
C PRO A 155 -3.05 -6.44 7.10
N ASP A 156 -2.42 -6.94 8.17
CA ASP A 156 -2.91 -8.06 8.97
C ASP A 156 -3.95 -7.65 10.05
N GLY A 157 -4.18 -6.36 10.23
CA GLY A 157 -5.15 -5.80 11.18
C GLY A 157 -4.77 -5.91 12.65
N ARG A 158 -3.52 -6.31 12.98
CA ARG A 158 -3.05 -6.45 14.38
C ARG A 158 -2.49 -5.17 14.95
N LEU A 159 -1.83 -4.37 14.12
CA LEU A 159 -1.21 -3.13 14.53
C LEU A 159 -1.99 -1.92 14.01
N ILE A 160 -1.79 -0.79 14.69
CA ILE A 160 -2.26 0.52 14.25
C ILE A 160 -1.04 1.44 14.25
N VAL A 161 -0.91 2.29 13.26
CA VAL A 161 0.07 3.37 13.24
C VAL A 161 -0.67 4.71 13.25
N SER A 162 -0.13 5.70 13.93
CA SER A 162 -0.69 7.05 13.98
C SER A 162 0.38 8.11 13.85
N ALA A 163 0.04 9.21 13.16
CA ALA A 163 0.88 10.38 12.95
C ALA A 163 0.24 11.60 13.60
N SER A 164 1.06 12.44 14.25
CA SER A 164 0.56 13.56 15.04
C SER A 164 1.38 14.84 14.88
N ASP A 165 0.75 15.95 15.25
CA ASP A 165 1.39 17.26 15.41
C ASP A 165 2.34 17.32 16.63
N ASP A 166 2.40 16.27 17.44
CA ASP A 166 3.42 16.13 18.47
C ASP A 166 4.80 15.69 17.91
N LYS A 167 4.94 15.64 16.58
CA LYS A 167 6.13 15.24 15.82
C LYS A 167 6.48 13.76 15.94
N THR A 168 5.56 12.94 16.45
CA THR A 168 5.78 11.51 16.62
C THR A 168 4.90 10.70 15.70
N VAL A 169 5.41 9.54 15.31
CA VAL A 169 4.65 8.44 14.76
C VAL A 169 4.62 7.34 15.82
N LYS A 170 3.42 6.89 16.21
CA LYS A 170 3.27 5.85 17.22
C LYS A 170 2.72 4.57 16.61
N LEU A 171 3.31 3.47 17.03
CA LEU A 171 2.90 2.11 16.68
C LEU A 171 2.17 1.49 17.89
N TRP A 172 0.98 0.93 17.65
CA TRP A 172 0.11 0.40 18.69
C TRP A 172 -0.24 -1.05 18.40
N ASP A 173 -0.33 -1.87 19.42
CA ASP A 173 -0.94 -3.18 19.32
C ASP A 173 -2.47 -3.06 19.59
N LYS A 174 -3.27 -3.58 18.65
CA LYS A 174 -4.74 -3.59 18.75
C LYS A 174 -5.23 -4.42 19.92
N THR A 175 -4.51 -5.48 20.29
CA THR A 175 -4.93 -6.45 21.33
C THR A 175 -4.63 -5.93 22.73
N SER A 176 -3.39 -5.56 22.99
CA SER A 176 -2.98 -5.00 24.31
C SER A 176 -3.44 -3.54 24.47
N ARG A 177 -3.71 -2.82 23.36
CA ARG A 177 -4.06 -1.39 23.30
C ARG A 177 -2.93 -0.50 23.80
N GLU A 178 -1.71 -0.99 23.78
CA GLU A 178 -0.51 -0.28 24.24
C GLU A 178 0.29 0.26 23.09
N CYS A 179 1.06 1.33 23.34
CA CYS A 179 2.03 1.84 22.41
C CYS A 179 3.26 0.94 22.42
N VAL A 180 3.48 0.24 21.31
CA VAL A 180 4.64 -0.63 21.11
C VAL A 180 5.91 0.19 20.93
N HIS A 181 5.83 1.25 20.10
CA HIS A 181 6.97 2.13 19.83
C HIS A 181 6.54 3.55 19.44
N SER A 182 7.43 4.50 19.66
CA SER A 182 7.24 5.90 19.26
C SER A 182 8.46 6.38 18.49
N TYR A 183 8.27 6.67 17.20
CA TYR A 183 9.30 7.24 16.32
C TYR A 183 9.29 8.76 16.45
N CYS A 184 10.43 9.36 16.77
CA CYS A 184 10.56 10.80 17.11
C CYS A 184 11.50 11.55 16.16
N GLU A 185 11.86 10.97 15.02
CA GLU A 185 12.87 11.51 14.12
C GLU A 185 12.38 12.68 13.24
N HIS A 186 11.06 12.96 13.16
CA HIS A 186 10.55 14.12 12.42
C HIS A 186 10.86 15.43 13.14
N GLY A 187 11.36 16.41 12.37
CA GLY A 187 11.66 17.76 12.86
C GLY A 187 10.43 18.62 13.11
N SER A 188 9.30 18.29 12.45
CA SER A 188 8.04 19.04 12.51
C SER A 188 6.82 18.10 12.55
N PHE A 189 5.61 18.64 12.39
CA PHE A 189 4.36 17.90 12.44
C PHE A 189 4.33 16.76 11.41
N VAL A 190 3.80 15.61 11.79
CA VAL A 190 3.61 14.47 10.89
C VAL A 190 2.18 14.46 10.37
N SER A 191 2.02 14.65 9.07
CA SER A 191 0.72 14.83 8.40
C SER A 191 0.08 13.51 7.99
N CYS A 192 0.87 12.54 7.54
CA CYS A 192 0.38 11.30 6.98
C CYS A 192 1.29 10.12 7.35
N VAL A 193 0.72 8.94 7.37
CA VAL A 193 1.40 7.69 7.66
C VAL A 193 0.68 6.54 6.95
N ASP A 194 1.43 5.54 6.49
CA ASP A 194 0.86 4.33 5.90
C ASP A 194 1.76 3.12 6.16
N PHE A 195 1.16 1.92 6.14
CA PHE A 195 1.90 0.66 6.19
C PHE A 195 2.29 0.21 4.79
N HIS A 196 3.48 -0.33 4.68
CA HIS A 196 3.88 -1.12 3.52
C HIS A 196 2.93 -2.33 3.36
N PRO A 197 2.59 -2.76 2.13
CA PRO A 197 1.65 -3.88 1.90
C PRO A 197 2.04 -5.19 2.57
N SER A 198 3.33 -5.44 2.78
CA SER A 198 3.81 -6.61 3.55
C SER A 198 3.64 -6.48 5.06
N GLY A 199 3.35 -5.28 5.58
CA GLY A 199 3.30 -4.98 7.01
C GLY A 199 4.66 -4.87 7.71
N THR A 200 5.77 -4.98 6.98
CA THR A 200 7.13 -4.96 7.55
C THR A 200 7.65 -3.55 7.81
N CYS A 201 7.18 -2.57 7.05
CA CYS A 201 7.63 -1.18 7.12
C CYS A 201 6.47 -0.20 7.28
N VAL A 202 6.78 0.98 7.78
CA VAL A 202 5.88 2.13 7.91
C VAL A 202 6.56 3.34 7.28
N ALA A 203 5.84 4.08 6.44
CA ALA A 203 6.28 5.37 5.91
C ALA A 203 5.45 6.50 6.51
N ALA A 204 6.09 7.63 6.80
CA ALA A 204 5.40 8.84 7.20
C ALA A 204 5.96 10.07 6.50
N GLY A 205 5.07 11.03 6.24
CA GLY A 205 5.39 12.33 5.67
C GLY A 205 5.08 13.45 6.64
N GLY A 206 5.96 14.44 6.68
CA GLY A 206 5.87 15.55 7.60
C GLY A 206 5.85 16.93 6.95
N THR A 207 5.52 17.93 7.76
CA THR A 207 5.62 19.34 7.36
C THR A 207 7.06 19.84 7.28
N ASP A 208 8.04 19.00 7.67
CA ASP A 208 9.47 19.19 7.44
C ASP A 208 9.90 18.85 6.00
N SER A 209 8.95 18.62 5.09
CA SER A 209 9.16 18.26 3.67
C SER A 209 9.86 16.92 3.50
N THR A 210 9.93 16.08 4.55
CA THR A 210 10.61 14.79 4.52
C THR A 210 9.64 13.64 4.52
N VAL A 211 10.07 12.53 3.90
CA VAL A 211 9.44 11.23 4.01
C VAL A 211 10.43 10.28 4.66
N LYS A 212 9.99 9.55 5.66
CA LYS A 212 10.80 8.59 6.41
C LYS A 212 10.14 7.23 6.39
N VAL A 213 10.97 6.19 6.30
CA VAL A 213 10.52 4.80 6.28
C VAL A 213 11.25 4.04 7.39
N TRP A 214 10.49 3.36 8.25
CA TRP A 214 11.02 2.54 9.35
C TRP A 214 10.63 1.09 9.21
N ASP A 215 11.50 0.22 9.69
CA ASP A 215 11.20 -1.20 9.91
C ASP A 215 10.36 -1.35 11.18
N VAL A 216 9.21 -2.01 11.07
CA VAL A 216 8.28 -2.24 12.18
C VAL A 216 8.85 -3.18 13.24
N ARG A 217 9.70 -4.14 12.85
CA ARG A 217 10.24 -5.15 13.74
C ARG A 217 11.46 -4.66 14.52
N THR A 218 12.38 -3.97 13.84
CA THR A 218 13.63 -3.49 14.45
C THR A 218 13.53 -2.07 14.95
N HIS A 219 12.45 -1.36 14.58
CA HIS A 219 12.19 0.05 14.88
C HIS A 219 13.28 1.02 14.36
N ARG A 220 14.05 0.57 13.35
CA ARG A 220 15.13 1.37 12.77
C ARG A 220 14.64 2.18 11.57
N LEU A 221 15.16 3.37 11.41
CA LEU A 221 14.99 4.18 10.21
C LEU A 221 15.74 3.49 9.07
N LEU A 222 15.01 3.11 8.01
CA LEU A 222 15.56 2.48 6.80
C LEU A 222 15.93 3.52 5.76
N GLN A 223 15.02 4.46 5.50
CA GLN A 223 15.18 5.46 4.43
C GLN A 223 14.68 6.83 4.90
N HIS A 224 15.35 7.87 4.41
CA HIS A 224 15.02 9.26 4.65
C HIS A 224 15.11 10.04 3.33
N TYR A 225 14.00 10.60 2.90
CA TYR A 225 13.90 11.36 1.66
C TYR A 225 13.57 12.83 1.96
N GLN A 226 14.34 13.73 1.39
CA GLN A 226 14.10 15.17 1.43
C GLN A 226 13.98 15.68 -0.01
N LEU A 227 12.84 15.40 -0.64
CA LEU A 227 12.65 15.62 -2.06
C LEU A 227 11.68 16.76 -2.37
N HIS A 228 10.72 17.01 -1.49
CA HIS A 228 9.74 18.07 -1.65
C HIS A 228 10.28 19.42 -1.15
N SER A 229 9.78 20.51 -1.74
CA SER A 229 10.10 21.88 -1.30
C SER A 229 9.12 22.42 -0.25
N ALA A 230 8.00 21.72 -0.01
CA ALA A 230 6.99 22.06 0.97
C ALA A 230 6.49 20.82 1.71
N ALA A 231 5.54 21.01 2.63
CA ALA A 231 4.99 19.94 3.47
C ALA A 231 4.47 18.76 2.63
N VAL A 232 4.81 17.55 3.03
CA VAL A 232 4.21 16.32 2.50
C VAL A 232 2.82 16.16 3.13
N THR A 233 1.79 16.12 2.31
CA THR A 233 0.38 16.11 2.73
C THR A 233 -0.20 14.72 2.82
N ALA A 234 0.17 13.85 1.87
CA ALA A 234 -0.31 12.47 1.79
C ALA A 234 0.75 11.56 1.17
N LEU A 235 0.64 10.27 1.45
CA LEU A 235 1.45 9.22 0.84
C LEU A 235 0.63 7.95 0.68
N SER A 236 1.03 7.09 -0.25
CA SER A 236 0.41 5.78 -0.48
C SER A 236 1.43 4.81 -1.07
N PHE A 237 1.49 3.59 -0.53
CA PHE A 237 2.31 2.53 -1.10
C PHE A 237 1.63 1.90 -2.32
N HIS A 238 2.42 1.57 -3.32
CA HIS A 238 2.00 0.70 -4.41
C HIS A 238 1.75 -0.73 -3.86
N PRO A 239 0.76 -1.47 -4.37
CA PRO A 239 0.46 -2.83 -3.88
C PRO A 239 1.62 -3.83 -3.98
N SER A 240 2.56 -3.65 -4.93
CA SER A 240 3.79 -4.47 -5.00
C SER A 240 4.75 -4.21 -3.83
N GLY A 241 4.63 -3.05 -3.17
CA GLY A 241 5.57 -2.61 -2.13
C GLY A 241 6.81 -1.89 -2.66
N ASN A 242 7.10 -1.94 -3.95
CA ASN A 242 8.33 -1.39 -4.51
C ASN A 242 8.31 0.13 -4.69
N HIS A 243 7.13 0.72 -4.79
CA HIS A 243 6.96 2.14 -5.05
C HIS A 243 6.13 2.84 -3.99
N LEU A 244 6.45 4.10 -3.74
CA LEU A 244 5.71 5.00 -2.86
C LEU A 244 5.38 6.29 -3.63
N VAL A 245 4.12 6.68 -3.67
CA VAL A 245 3.71 7.98 -4.18
C VAL A 245 3.49 8.94 -3.01
N THR A 246 3.93 10.16 -3.17
CA THR A 246 3.80 11.25 -2.20
C THR A 246 3.18 12.48 -2.84
N ALA A 247 2.30 13.14 -2.12
CA ALA A 247 1.70 14.42 -2.49
C ALA A 247 2.22 15.52 -1.58
N SER A 248 2.38 16.73 -2.10
CA SER A 248 2.91 17.84 -1.32
C SER A 248 2.19 19.16 -1.62
N SER A 249 2.32 20.07 -0.65
CA SER A 249 1.88 21.46 -0.79
C SER A 249 2.67 22.24 -1.85
N ASP A 250 3.76 21.68 -2.39
CA ASP A 250 4.49 22.23 -3.55
C ASP A 250 3.79 21.97 -4.89
N SER A 251 2.55 21.45 -4.88
CA SER A 251 1.73 21.13 -6.04
C SER A 251 2.25 19.98 -6.90
N THR A 252 3.23 19.21 -6.39
CA THR A 252 3.81 18.06 -7.10
C THR A 252 3.43 16.75 -6.45
N LEU A 253 3.40 15.70 -7.29
CA LEU A 253 3.40 14.32 -6.83
C LEU A 253 4.75 13.72 -7.17
N LYS A 254 5.33 12.96 -6.25
CA LYS A 254 6.62 12.30 -6.46
C LYS A 254 6.47 10.80 -6.26
N ILE A 255 7.11 10.05 -7.13
CA ILE A 255 7.12 8.60 -7.10
C ILE A 255 8.53 8.14 -6.76
N LEU A 256 8.63 7.40 -5.68
CA LEU A 256 9.86 6.88 -5.11
C LEU A 256 9.98 5.39 -5.40
N ASP A 257 11.14 4.95 -5.80
CA ASP A 257 11.55 3.55 -5.80
C ASP A 257 12.15 3.24 -4.43
N LEU A 258 11.53 2.32 -3.72
CA LEU A 258 11.98 1.91 -2.39
C LEU A 258 13.10 0.86 -2.44
N LEU A 259 13.24 0.13 -3.54
CA LEU A 259 14.31 -0.84 -3.73
C LEU A 259 15.64 -0.14 -3.98
N GLU A 260 15.64 0.84 -4.89
CA GLU A 260 16.84 1.61 -5.22
C GLU A 260 17.02 2.86 -4.34
N GLY A 261 16.01 3.22 -3.55
CA GLY A 261 16.05 4.37 -2.66
C GLY A 261 16.14 5.72 -3.37
N ARG A 262 15.58 5.82 -4.57
CA ARG A 262 15.67 7.02 -5.42
C ARG A 262 14.31 7.58 -5.85
N LEU A 263 14.32 8.84 -6.27
CA LEU A 263 13.19 9.48 -6.94
C LEU A 263 13.12 8.97 -8.40
N LEU A 264 11.96 8.42 -8.79
CA LEU A 264 11.71 8.04 -10.19
C LEU A 264 11.10 9.19 -10.98
N TYR A 265 9.96 9.70 -10.52
CA TYR A 265 9.18 10.68 -11.25
C TYR A 265 8.76 11.85 -10.37
N THR A 266 8.69 13.02 -10.97
CA THR A 266 8.00 14.21 -10.45
C THR A 266 6.88 14.56 -11.40
N LEU A 267 5.64 14.48 -10.94
CA LEU A 267 4.46 14.75 -11.76
C LEU A 267 3.90 16.13 -11.41
N HIS A 268 3.63 16.88 -12.46
CA HIS A 268 3.01 18.19 -12.41
C HIS A 268 1.60 18.08 -13.02
N GLY A 269 0.60 18.62 -12.36
CA GLY A 269 -0.79 18.58 -12.84
C GLY A 269 -1.69 19.50 -12.04
N HIS A 270 -1.59 19.44 -10.72
CA HIS A 270 -2.35 20.32 -9.83
C HIS A 270 -1.85 21.76 -9.90
N GLN A 271 -2.79 22.72 -9.95
CA GLN A 271 -2.50 24.16 -9.96
C GLN A 271 -2.36 24.76 -8.57
N GLY A 272 -2.52 23.95 -7.53
CA GLY A 272 -2.37 24.29 -6.13
C GLY A 272 -1.88 23.10 -5.33
N PRO A 273 -1.76 23.23 -4.01
CA PRO A 273 -1.33 22.15 -3.11
C PRO A 273 -2.04 20.83 -3.41
N ALA A 274 -1.28 19.76 -3.66
CA ALA A 274 -1.79 18.41 -3.71
C ALA A 274 -2.06 17.96 -2.26
N THR A 275 -3.30 17.57 -1.97
CA THR A 275 -3.78 17.31 -0.60
C THR A 275 -3.87 15.85 -0.26
N SER A 276 -4.08 15.00 -1.26
CA SER A 276 -4.31 13.58 -1.08
C SER A 276 -3.82 12.76 -2.27
N VAL A 277 -3.45 11.51 -1.98
CA VAL A 277 -3.07 10.54 -3.01
C VAL A 277 -3.44 9.13 -2.52
N ALA A 278 -3.85 8.26 -3.43
CA ALA A 278 -4.13 6.86 -3.15
C ALA A 278 -3.86 5.99 -4.36
N PHE A 279 -3.18 4.85 -4.18
CA PHE A 279 -3.08 3.81 -5.20
C PHE A 279 -4.36 3.00 -5.30
N SER A 280 -4.62 2.51 -6.48
CA SER A 280 -5.60 1.45 -6.70
C SER A 280 -5.11 0.13 -6.13
N ARG A 281 -6.03 -0.79 -5.85
CA ARG A 281 -5.69 -2.11 -5.33
C ARG A 281 -4.88 -2.98 -6.31
N THR A 282 -5.00 -2.72 -7.61
CA THR A 282 -4.22 -3.40 -8.65
C THR A 282 -2.85 -2.76 -8.90
N GLY A 283 -2.63 -1.53 -8.43
CA GLY A 283 -1.43 -0.76 -8.73
C GLY A 283 -1.44 -0.07 -10.11
N GLU A 284 -2.36 -0.43 -11.02
CA GLU A 284 -2.40 0.14 -12.38
C GLU A 284 -2.69 1.64 -12.41
N TYR A 285 -3.40 2.14 -11.39
CA TYR A 285 -3.79 3.54 -11.29
C TYR A 285 -3.50 4.10 -9.90
N PHE A 286 -3.29 5.39 -9.84
CA PHE A 286 -3.37 6.16 -8.61
C PHE A 286 -4.16 7.44 -8.84
N ALA A 287 -4.79 7.94 -7.79
CA ALA A 287 -5.57 9.17 -7.83
C ALA A 287 -4.93 10.22 -6.93
N SER A 288 -5.04 11.47 -7.33
CA SER A 288 -4.65 12.63 -6.53
C SER A 288 -5.78 13.64 -6.43
N GLY A 289 -5.86 14.30 -5.29
CA GLY A 289 -6.77 15.42 -5.05
C GLY A 289 -5.98 16.67 -4.70
N GLY A 290 -6.45 17.83 -5.12
CA GLY A 290 -5.77 19.10 -4.90
C GLY A 290 -6.69 20.20 -4.38
N SER A 291 -6.05 21.29 -3.92
CA SER A 291 -6.76 22.52 -3.53
C SER A 291 -7.36 23.25 -4.72
N ASP A 292 -7.07 22.82 -5.95
CA ASP A 292 -7.63 23.29 -7.22
C ASP A 292 -9.00 22.67 -7.52
N GLU A 293 -9.67 22.06 -6.52
CA GLU A 293 -11.00 21.43 -6.59
C GLU A 293 -11.06 20.21 -7.53
N GLN A 294 -9.90 19.69 -7.94
CA GLN A 294 -9.81 18.68 -8.97
C GLN A 294 -9.37 17.34 -8.41
N VAL A 295 -9.86 16.27 -9.03
CA VAL A 295 -9.38 14.91 -8.80
C VAL A 295 -8.79 14.40 -10.11
N MET A 296 -7.55 13.97 -10.06
CA MET A 296 -6.81 13.42 -11.21
C MET A 296 -6.58 11.93 -11.01
N VAL A 297 -6.69 11.16 -12.07
CA VAL A 297 -6.38 9.74 -12.09
C VAL A 297 -5.25 9.52 -13.09
N TRP A 298 -4.21 8.89 -12.59
CA TRP A 298 -2.97 8.63 -13.29
C TRP A 298 -2.82 7.13 -13.52
N LYS A 299 -2.32 6.74 -14.68
CA LYS A 299 -1.88 5.38 -14.96
C LYS A 299 -0.42 5.25 -14.52
N SER A 300 -0.12 4.23 -13.75
CA SER A 300 1.21 4.08 -13.12
C SER A 300 2.28 3.59 -14.09
N ASN A 301 1.94 2.63 -14.96
CA ASN A 301 2.82 1.97 -15.93
C ASN A 301 4.06 1.26 -15.32
N PHE A 302 4.06 0.97 -14.00
CA PHE A 302 5.20 0.36 -13.31
C PHE A 302 5.35 -1.13 -13.56
N ASP A 303 4.23 -1.86 -13.75
CA ASP A 303 4.20 -3.33 -13.82
C ASP A 303 4.38 -3.88 -15.24
N THR A 304 4.59 -3.04 -16.26
CA THR A 304 4.74 -3.49 -17.65
C THR A 304 6.05 -4.23 -17.90
N VAL A 305 7.03 -4.13 -17.00
CA VAL A 305 8.34 -4.77 -17.14
C VAL A 305 8.32 -6.23 -16.63
N ASP A 306 7.56 -6.53 -15.58
CA ASP A 306 7.54 -7.89 -14.98
C ASP A 306 6.61 -8.87 -15.71
N SER A 307 5.57 -8.42 -16.41
CA SER A 307 4.67 -9.31 -17.16
C SER A 307 5.21 -9.75 -18.53
N GLY A 308 6.30 -9.14 -19.00
CA GLY A 308 6.93 -9.45 -20.29
C GLY A 308 7.91 -10.63 -20.28
N GLU A 309 8.50 -10.98 -19.15
CA GLU A 309 9.52 -12.03 -19.06
C GLU A 309 8.98 -13.43 -18.70
N LEU A 310 7.78 -13.52 -18.09
CA LEU A 310 7.23 -14.81 -17.68
C LEU A 310 6.49 -15.59 -18.79
N THR A 311 6.33 -15.02 -19.99
CA THR A 311 5.62 -15.69 -21.11
C THR A 311 6.51 -16.18 -22.25
N LYS A 312 7.85 -16.11 -22.13
CA LYS A 312 8.78 -16.65 -23.14
C LYS A 312 9.60 -17.83 -22.66
N VAL A 313 8.98 -18.81 -22.01
CA VAL A 313 9.57 -20.17 -21.99
C VAL A 313 9.08 -20.87 -23.26
N GLN A 314 10.00 -20.97 -24.19
CA GLN A 314 9.87 -21.62 -25.49
C GLN A 314 9.36 -23.06 -25.35
N ARG A 315 8.27 -23.38 -26.04
CA ARG A 315 7.95 -24.75 -26.39
C ARG A 315 8.94 -25.23 -27.47
N PRO A 316 9.56 -26.41 -27.35
CA PRO A 316 10.34 -26.99 -28.44
C PRO A 316 9.41 -27.40 -29.61
N PRO A 317 9.88 -27.35 -30.86
CA PRO A 317 9.05 -27.67 -32.02
C PRO A 317 8.78 -29.17 -32.09
N ALA A 318 7.52 -29.53 -32.25
CA ALA A 318 7.10 -30.88 -32.55
C ALA A 318 7.45 -31.25 -34.00
N MET A 319 8.23 -32.33 -34.18
CA MET A 319 8.51 -32.93 -35.47
C MET A 319 7.24 -33.66 -35.97
N LEU A 320 6.94 -33.41 -37.24
CA LEU A 320 5.96 -34.09 -38.08
C LEU A 320 6.40 -35.53 -38.37
N ALA A 321 5.54 -36.49 -38.15
CA ALA A 321 5.51 -37.73 -38.92
C ALA A 321 4.08 -38.25 -38.98
N GLY A 322 3.65 -38.62 -40.15
CA GLY A 322 2.32 -38.71 -40.66
C GLY A 322 1.63 -40.07 -40.58
N SER A 323 0.41 -39.95 -40.98
CA SER A 323 -0.51 -40.83 -41.73
C SER A 323 -1.11 -42.11 -41.11
N SER A 324 -2.38 -42.06 -41.22
CA SER A 324 -3.39 -43.07 -41.65
C SER A 324 -4.02 -43.99 -40.60
N GLY A 325 -5.34 -43.91 -40.54
CA GLY A 325 -6.23 -45.03 -40.75
C GLY A 325 -7.20 -45.36 -39.60
N ASN A 326 -8.47 -45.03 -39.86
CA ASN A 326 -9.72 -45.76 -39.52
C ASN A 326 -10.23 -45.88 -38.07
N ARG A 327 -11.40 -45.27 -37.89
CA ARG A 327 -12.56 -45.62 -37.02
C ARG A 327 -13.14 -46.99 -37.37
N PRO A 328 -14.08 -47.67 -36.61
CA PRO A 328 -15.02 -47.13 -35.61
C PRO A 328 -15.38 -48.04 -34.40
N GLU A 329 -16.13 -47.43 -33.48
CA GLU A 329 -17.32 -47.91 -32.74
C GLU A 329 -17.25 -48.91 -31.56
N THR A 330 -17.86 -48.46 -30.51
CA THR A 330 -18.96 -48.92 -29.64
C THR A 330 -18.65 -49.51 -28.25
N ALA A 331 -19.43 -48.98 -27.31
CA ALA A 331 -20.14 -49.60 -26.19
C ALA A 331 -19.49 -49.81 -24.82
N PHE A 332 -20.08 -49.11 -23.87
CA PHE A 332 -20.15 -49.43 -22.43
C PHE A 332 -20.87 -50.77 -22.17
N PRO A 333 -20.73 -51.49 -21.07
CA PRO A 333 -21.30 -51.09 -19.77
C PRO A 333 -20.58 -51.60 -18.48
N VAL A 334 -21.08 -51.16 -17.35
CA VAL A 334 -20.82 -51.21 -15.92
C VAL A 334 -21.21 -52.59 -15.28
N PRO A 335 -21.02 -52.79 -13.90
CA PRO A 335 -20.23 -53.85 -13.25
C PRO A 335 -21.10 -55.00 -12.66
N PRO A 336 -20.61 -55.96 -11.85
CA PRO A 336 -20.61 -55.94 -10.41
C PRO A 336 -19.61 -56.79 -9.58
N SER A 337 -19.36 -56.30 -8.35
CA SER A 337 -19.30 -56.94 -7.04
C SER A 337 -18.61 -58.26 -6.72
N ARG A 338 -17.86 -58.21 -5.58
CA ARG A 338 -17.68 -59.14 -4.46
C ARG A 338 -16.93 -60.48 -4.66
N GLY A 339 -15.92 -60.64 -3.78
CA GLY A 339 -15.43 -61.97 -3.38
C GLY A 339 -14.16 -61.92 -2.55
N ARG A 340 -14.29 -62.22 -1.28
CA ARG A 340 -13.35 -62.42 -0.19
C ARG A 340 -12.58 -63.74 -0.40
N SER A 341 -11.26 -63.82 -0.12
CA SER A 341 -10.64 -64.87 0.70
C SER A 341 -9.11 -64.71 0.79
N GLN A 342 -8.62 -64.91 1.93
CA GLN A 342 -7.33 -65.20 2.54
C GLN A 342 -6.39 -66.13 1.72
N GLU A 343 -5.07 -65.92 1.75
CA GLU A 343 -4.08 -66.56 2.66
C GLU A 343 -2.63 -66.39 2.14
N LEU A 344 -1.76 -66.16 3.13
CA LEU A 344 -0.37 -66.62 3.32
C LEU A 344 0.73 -66.50 2.29
N GLY A 345 1.68 -65.66 2.62
CA GLY A 345 3.07 -66.08 2.88
C GLY A 345 4.07 -66.08 1.69
N GLN A 346 4.98 -65.14 1.68
CA GLN A 346 6.43 -65.37 1.70
C GLN A 346 7.21 -64.08 1.48
N SER A 347 8.17 -63.91 2.33
CA SER A 347 9.16 -62.86 2.42
C SER A 347 10.19 -62.87 1.32
N GLN A 348 10.54 -61.70 0.73
CA GLN A 348 11.88 -61.28 0.33
C GLN A 348 11.91 -59.86 -0.27
N PRO A 349 13.06 -59.20 -0.53
CA PRO A 349 13.63 -58.19 0.33
C PRO A 349 13.40 -56.77 -0.15
N GLN A 350 13.45 -55.84 0.78
CA GLN A 350 13.22 -54.39 0.55
C GLN A 350 14.34 -53.79 -0.30
N GLU A 351 13.95 -53.19 -1.42
CA GLU A 351 14.71 -52.11 -2.09
C GLU A 351 14.47 -50.79 -1.43
N PRO A 352 15.41 -49.80 -1.50
CA PRO A 352 15.33 -48.59 -0.69
C PRO A 352 14.20 -47.69 -1.12
N THR A 353 13.42 -47.26 -0.16
CA THR A 353 12.28 -46.32 -0.22
C THR A 353 12.64 -45.09 -1.04
N SER A 354 11.97 -44.91 -2.18
CA SER A 354 11.91 -43.64 -2.91
C SER A 354 11.22 -42.61 -2.05
N MET A 355 11.89 -41.51 -1.73
CA MET A 355 11.34 -40.35 -1.04
C MET A 355 10.12 -39.80 -1.82
N PRO A 356 9.06 -39.35 -1.12
CA PRO A 356 7.90 -38.78 -1.80
C PRO A 356 8.32 -37.59 -2.66
N GLN A 357 7.83 -37.53 -3.89
CA GLN A 357 8.16 -36.46 -4.87
C GLN A 357 7.90 -35.04 -4.35
N THR A 358 7.01 -34.89 -3.38
CA THR A 358 6.73 -33.62 -2.70
C THR A 358 7.88 -33.14 -1.80
N LEU A 359 8.66 -34.06 -1.20
CA LEU A 359 9.82 -33.74 -0.36
C LEU A 359 11.03 -33.31 -1.20
N THR A 360 11.25 -33.92 -2.33
CA THR A 360 12.34 -33.53 -3.26
C THR A 360 12.07 -32.15 -3.85
N SER A 361 10.85 -31.84 -4.27
CA SER A 361 10.51 -30.52 -4.79
C SER A 361 10.60 -29.41 -3.74
N THR A 362 10.26 -29.69 -2.48
CA THR A 362 10.42 -28.70 -1.40
C THR A 362 11.89 -28.48 -1.05
N LEU A 363 12.72 -29.51 -1.07
CA LEU A 363 14.17 -29.37 -0.86
C LEU A 363 14.84 -28.60 -2.00
N GLU A 364 14.49 -28.87 -3.25
CA GLU A 364 14.98 -28.09 -4.40
C GLU A 364 14.58 -26.60 -4.30
N HIS A 365 13.35 -26.32 -3.85
CA HIS A 365 12.91 -24.94 -3.62
C HIS A 365 13.71 -24.24 -2.51
N ILE A 366 13.99 -24.94 -1.40
CA ILE A 366 14.80 -24.41 -0.29
C ILE A 366 16.25 -24.16 -0.75
N VAL A 367 16.83 -25.07 -1.53
CA VAL A 367 18.19 -24.89 -2.08
C VAL A 367 18.21 -23.66 -2.99
N GLY A 368 17.22 -23.48 -3.87
CA GLY A 368 17.12 -22.28 -4.71
C GLY A 368 17.01 -20.99 -3.91
N GLN A 369 16.27 -20.99 -2.79
CA GLN A 369 16.19 -19.82 -1.90
C GLN A 369 17.52 -19.52 -1.19
N LEU A 370 18.26 -20.56 -0.80
CA LEU A 370 19.59 -20.41 -0.21
C LEU A 370 20.59 -19.83 -1.21
N ASP A 371 20.55 -20.24 -2.47
CA ASP A 371 21.40 -19.67 -3.53
C ASP A 371 21.13 -18.18 -3.76
N VAL A 372 19.86 -17.76 -3.78
CA VAL A 372 19.48 -16.35 -3.89
C VAL A 372 19.97 -15.56 -2.67
N LEU A 373 19.84 -16.11 -1.46
CA LEU A 373 20.36 -15.49 -0.25
C LEU A 373 21.88 -15.33 -0.27
N THR A 374 22.60 -16.34 -0.76
CA THR A 374 24.06 -16.30 -0.89
C THR A 374 24.50 -15.23 -1.88
N GLN A 375 23.80 -15.10 -3.01
CA GLN A 375 24.05 -14.02 -3.97
C GLN A 375 23.79 -12.63 -3.38
N THR A 376 22.70 -12.47 -2.62
CA THR A 376 22.38 -11.18 -2.00
C THR A 376 23.41 -10.78 -0.94
N VAL A 377 23.92 -11.72 -0.15
CA VAL A 377 25.01 -11.48 0.81
C VAL A 377 26.28 -11.04 0.08
N SER A 378 26.65 -11.69 -1.01
CA SER A 378 27.83 -11.31 -1.80
C SER A 378 27.73 -9.89 -2.38
N ILE A 379 26.54 -9.49 -2.87
CA ILE A 379 26.29 -8.13 -3.37
C ILE A 379 26.41 -7.12 -2.21
N LEU A 380 25.92 -7.45 -1.03
CA LEU A 380 26.01 -6.58 0.15
C LEU A 380 27.46 -6.41 0.62
N GLU A 381 28.28 -7.47 0.59
CA GLU A 381 29.71 -7.41 0.89
C GLU A 381 30.46 -6.51 -0.10
N GLN A 382 30.18 -6.62 -1.40
CA GLN A 382 30.77 -5.73 -2.41
C GLN A 382 30.37 -4.26 -2.20
N ARG A 383 29.12 -3.99 -1.79
CA ARG A 383 28.68 -2.62 -1.50
C ARG A 383 29.33 -2.07 -0.23
N LEU A 384 29.56 -2.91 0.76
CA LEU A 384 30.22 -2.54 2.00
C LEU A 384 31.70 -2.12 1.72
N THR A 385 32.43 -2.91 0.97
CA THR A 385 33.81 -2.59 0.57
C THR A 385 33.89 -1.29 -0.22
N LEU A 386 32.95 -1.06 -1.15
CA LEU A 386 32.88 0.20 -1.91
C LEU A 386 32.58 1.43 -1.01
N THR A 387 31.77 1.27 0.03
CA THR A 387 31.49 2.37 0.98
C THR A 387 32.68 2.62 1.90
N GLU A 388 33.40 1.59 2.33
CA GLU A 388 34.63 1.70 3.11
C GLU A 388 35.72 2.43 2.34
N ASP A 389 35.92 2.12 1.06
CA ASP A 389 36.88 2.79 0.19
C ASP A 389 36.54 4.28 -0.02
N LYS A 390 35.27 4.61 -0.23
CA LYS A 390 34.83 6.00 -0.34
C LYS A 390 35.02 6.77 0.97
N LEU A 391 34.79 6.14 2.11
CA LEU A 391 34.99 6.75 3.44
C LEU A 391 36.47 7.02 3.69
N LYS A 392 37.35 6.10 3.31
CA LYS A 392 38.79 6.24 3.37
C LYS A 392 39.26 7.41 2.49
N GLN A 393 38.76 7.50 1.26
CA GLN A 393 39.07 8.58 0.35
C GLN A 393 38.58 9.96 0.87
N CYS A 394 37.41 10.01 1.51
CA CYS A 394 36.93 11.23 2.19
C CYS A 394 37.83 11.64 3.36
N LEU A 395 38.31 10.69 4.18
CA LEU A 395 39.21 10.96 5.29
C LEU A 395 40.58 11.47 4.81
N GLU A 396 41.13 10.86 3.76
CA GLU A 396 42.39 11.32 3.13
C GLU A 396 42.23 12.74 2.55
N ASN A 397 41.12 13.05 1.91
CA ASN A 397 40.84 14.39 1.42
C ASN A 397 40.68 15.40 2.56
N GLN A 398 40.03 15.05 3.66
CA GLN A 398 39.95 15.92 4.86
C GLN A 398 41.33 16.18 5.47
N GLN A 399 42.20 15.17 5.57
CA GLN A 399 43.57 15.35 6.06
C GLN A 399 44.38 16.29 5.17
N LEU A 400 44.25 16.19 3.86
CA LEU A 400 44.89 17.08 2.89
C LEU A 400 44.39 18.54 3.01
N ILE A 401 43.11 18.75 3.27
CA ILE A 401 42.53 20.08 3.50
C ILE A 401 43.06 20.67 4.81
N MET A 402 43.10 19.87 5.88
CA MET A 402 43.64 20.31 7.19
C MET A 402 45.11 20.68 7.11
N GLN A 403 45.95 19.96 6.33
CA GLN A 403 47.35 20.29 6.10
C GLN A 403 47.56 21.58 5.30
N ARG A 404 46.59 21.97 4.46
CA ARG A 404 46.65 23.24 3.69
C ARG A 404 46.11 24.45 4.42
N THR A 405 45.43 24.26 5.57
CA THR A 405 44.82 25.31 6.38
C THR A 405 45.61 25.65 7.64
N THR A 406 46.73 24.97 7.92
CA THR A 406 47.70 25.37 8.95
C THR A 406 48.73 26.29 8.34
N PRO A 407 48.80 27.58 8.79
CA PRO A 407 49.74 28.57 8.30
C PRO A 407 51.22 28.26 8.66
#